data_2fcdb58db1e1a7c6a7e869fbb82bded7
#
_entry.id   2fcdb58db1e1a7c6a7e869fbb82bded7
#
_cell.length_a   1.000
_cell.length_b   1.000
_cell.length_c   1.000
_cell.angle_alpha   90.00
_cell.angle_beta   90.00
_cell.angle_gamma   90.00
#
_symmetry.space_group_name_H-M   'P 1'
#
loop_
_entity.id
_entity.type
_entity.pdbx_description
1 polymer ?
#
loop_
_entity_poly.entity_id
_entity_poly.type
_entity_poly.pdbx_seq_one_letter_code
_entity_poly.pdbx_strand_id
1 'polypeptide(L)'
;MRAVLFPGQGSQYVGMGSDFYDKFDVVKKIFETVDKTLDFSLSHIILNGPEAKLKLTQNTQPAIMAIGVSIFNVLKNHFDLNLKNVKFFAGHSLGEYTALVCGGALTIERAAYLLNERGKSMQDSVPFGKGAMIAILGMTIEEIEKEINIFSKKNICEIANDNSNTQVVVSGEKKIIENLNENLKRKKKKGILLPVSAPFHCSLMTKAAENMKDKIYNTNFVRPKPNIISNVTAKEETDINKIKTLLIDQITSRVRWRESVNYMIEQGVTDFLEIGPGKVLSGLVKKINRNVKISNINSIEDIKE
;
A
#
# COMPACT_ATOMS: atom_id res chain seq x y z
N MET A 1 -18.61 -13.85 -3.24
CA MET A 1 -17.47 -13.89 -2.30
C MET A 1 -16.92 -12.49 -2.11
N ARG A 2 -16.28 -12.22 -0.96
CA ARG A 2 -15.71 -10.92 -0.62
C ARG A 2 -14.19 -10.94 -0.64
N ALA A 3 -13.56 -9.82 -1.01
CA ALA A 3 -12.18 -9.51 -0.69
C ALA A 3 -12.10 -8.28 0.24
N VAL A 4 -11.16 -8.29 1.18
CA VAL A 4 -10.88 -7.13 2.03
C VAL A 4 -9.59 -6.48 1.56
N LEU A 5 -9.64 -5.17 1.40
CA LEU A 5 -8.57 -4.36 0.84
C LEU A 5 -7.99 -3.41 1.89
N PHE A 6 -6.66 -3.25 1.88
CA PHE A 6 -5.95 -2.36 2.80
C PHE A 6 -5.15 -1.31 2.02
N PRO A 7 -5.39 -0.01 2.29
CA PRO A 7 -4.80 1.07 1.51
C PRO A 7 -3.28 1.19 1.71
N GLY A 8 -2.65 1.85 0.76
CA GLY A 8 -1.23 2.20 0.77
C GLY A 8 -0.98 3.68 1.09
N GLN A 9 0.27 4.10 0.91
CA GLN A 9 0.72 5.48 1.10
C GLN A 9 -0.06 6.45 0.19
N GLY A 10 -0.41 7.62 0.72
CA GLY A 10 -1.27 8.61 0.08
C GLY A 10 -2.69 8.64 0.64
N SER A 11 -3.05 7.69 1.50
CA SER A 11 -4.35 7.67 2.19
C SER A 11 -4.32 8.32 3.59
N GLN A 12 -3.12 8.60 4.13
CA GLN A 12 -2.94 9.15 5.48
C GLN A 12 -3.37 10.61 5.58
N TYR A 13 -3.90 10.98 6.74
CA TYR A 13 -4.18 12.36 7.16
C TYR A 13 -4.10 12.45 8.69
N VAL A 14 -3.80 13.63 9.20
CA VAL A 14 -3.76 13.86 10.66
C VAL A 14 -5.18 13.74 11.22
N GLY A 15 -5.34 13.00 12.32
CA GLY A 15 -6.63 12.69 12.95
C GLY A 15 -7.31 11.44 12.38
N MET A 16 -6.71 10.72 11.42
CA MET A 16 -7.28 9.46 10.92
C MET A 16 -7.48 8.46 12.06
N GLY A 17 -8.68 7.86 12.13
CA GLY A 17 -9.04 6.85 13.13
C GLY A 17 -9.24 7.38 14.56
N SER A 18 -9.30 8.70 14.77
CA SER A 18 -9.54 9.30 16.10
C SER A 18 -10.86 8.86 16.71
N ASP A 19 -11.92 8.77 15.92
CA ASP A 19 -13.23 8.28 16.33
C ASP A 19 -13.18 6.83 16.86
N PHE A 20 -12.42 5.97 16.22
CA PHE A 20 -12.16 4.61 16.70
C PHE A 20 -11.29 4.60 17.97
N TYR A 21 -10.25 5.44 18.00
CA TYR A 21 -9.36 5.56 19.16
C TYR A 21 -10.12 6.01 20.42
N ASP A 22 -10.99 6.98 20.29
CA ASP A 22 -11.76 7.51 21.41
C ASP A 22 -12.78 6.48 21.97
N LYS A 23 -13.37 5.67 21.07
CA LYS A 23 -14.50 4.79 21.42
C LYS A 23 -14.08 3.36 21.80
N PHE A 24 -12.96 2.84 21.32
CA PHE A 24 -12.61 1.43 21.47
C PHE A 24 -11.23 1.22 22.13
N ASP A 25 -11.21 0.58 23.29
CA ASP A 25 -9.96 0.27 24.02
C ASP A 25 -9.01 -0.64 23.25
N VAL A 26 -9.53 -1.50 22.37
CA VAL A 26 -8.68 -2.34 21.49
C VAL A 26 -7.83 -1.48 20.57
N VAL A 27 -8.33 -0.32 20.12
CA VAL A 27 -7.57 0.61 19.27
C VAL A 27 -6.47 1.29 20.06
N LYS A 28 -6.76 1.75 21.29
CA LYS A 28 -5.74 2.33 22.21
C LYS A 28 -4.60 1.37 22.46
N LYS A 29 -4.92 0.09 22.75
CA LYS A 29 -3.90 -0.97 22.94
C LYS A 29 -3.05 -1.22 21.72
N ILE A 30 -3.65 -1.17 20.52
CA ILE A 30 -2.91 -1.30 19.24
C ILE A 30 -1.93 -0.15 19.08
N PHE A 31 -2.36 1.08 19.33
CA PHE A 31 -1.53 2.28 19.25
C PHE A 31 -0.38 2.24 20.26
N GLU A 32 -0.66 1.89 21.53
CA GLU A 32 0.34 1.70 22.57
C GLU A 32 1.39 0.64 22.17
N THR A 33 0.94 -0.47 21.59
CA THR A 33 1.82 -1.55 21.11
C THR A 33 2.75 -1.05 20.01
N VAL A 34 2.22 -0.27 19.06
CA VAL A 34 3.02 0.30 17.97
C VAL A 34 4.01 1.33 18.51
N ASP A 35 3.58 2.25 19.39
CA ASP A 35 4.45 3.25 20.02
C ASP A 35 5.60 2.58 20.77
N LYS A 36 5.28 1.59 21.60
CA LYS A 36 6.30 0.81 22.36
C LYS A 36 7.27 0.09 21.42
N THR A 37 6.79 -0.45 20.31
CA THR A 37 7.63 -1.16 19.35
C THR A 37 8.60 -0.23 18.62
N LEU A 38 8.17 0.99 18.33
CA LEU A 38 8.93 1.96 17.56
C LEU A 38 9.80 2.87 18.45
N ASP A 39 9.62 2.82 19.77
CA ASP A 39 10.30 3.65 20.78
C ASP A 39 10.06 5.16 20.58
N PHE A 40 8.88 5.51 20.03
CA PHE A 40 8.40 6.89 19.95
C PHE A 40 6.86 6.91 19.78
N SER A 41 6.23 8.05 20.11
CA SER A 41 4.78 8.19 20.01
C SER A 41 4.33 8.45 18.56
N LEU A 42 4.16 7.38 17.77
CA LEU A 42 3.54 7.43 16.45
C LEU A 42 2.05 7.77 16.58
N SER A 43 1.39 7.33 17.65
CA SER A 43 0.01 7.65 17.98
C SER A 43 -0.23 9.15 18.02
N HIS A 44 0.66 9.91 18.69
CA HIS A 44 0.58 11.37 18.72
C HIS A 44 0.70 11.99 17.31
N ILE A 45 1.62 11.47 16.49
CA ILE A 45 1.80 11.94 15.10
C ILE A 45 0.54 11.64 14.26
N ILE A 46 -0.10 10.49 14.46
CA ILE A 46 -1.34 10.13 13.77
C ILE A 46 -2.49 11.06 14.16
N LEU A 47 -2.70 11.25 15.47
CA LEU A 47 -3.87 11.95 16.00
C LEU A 47 -3.72 13.47 15.95
N ASN A 48 -2.54 13.99 16.23
CA ASN A 48 -2.31 15.42 16.45
C ASN A 48 -1.29 16.04 15.46
N GLY A 49 -0.59 15.23 14.67
CA GLY A 49 0.43 15.70 13.74
C GLY A 49 1.79 16.00 14.38
N PRO A 50 2.61 16.87 13.78
CA PRO A 50 2.30 17.65 12.57
C PRO A 50 2.29 16.81 11.30
N GLU A 51 1.56 17.26 10.28
CA GLU A 51 1.41 16.57 9.00
C GLU A 51 2.75 16.24 8.32
N ALA A 52 3.72 17.13 8.44
CA ALA A 52 5.07 16.92 7.90
C ALA A 52 5.75 15.68 8.49
N LYS A 53 5.55 15.40 9.79
CA LYS A 53 6.07 14.17 10.42
C LYS A 53 5.31 12.93 9.94
N LEU A 54 3.98 13.04 9.78
CA LEU A 54 3.17 11.93 9.29
C LEU A 54 3.50 11.56 7.84
N LYS A 55 3.90 12.54 7.02
CA LYS A 55 4.32 12.35 5.62
C LYS A 55 5.68 11.68 5.44
N LEU A 56 6.51 11.61 6.46
CA LEU A 56 7.75 10.84 6.40
C LEU A 56 7.42 9.36 6.18
N THR A 57 7.98 8.76 5.13
CA THR A 57 7.65 7.39 4.71
C THR A 57 7.77 6.38 5.85
N GLN A 58 8.78 6.53 6.71
CA GLN A 58 8.99 5.70 7.90
C GLN A 58 7.88 5.81 8.95
N ASN A 59 7.14 6.90 8.98
CA ASN A 59 6.00 7.11 9.87
C ASN A 59 4.69 6.76 9.18
N THR A 60 4.55 7.15 7.90
CA THR A 60 3.35 6.89 7.09
C THR A 60 3.00 5.40 7.02
N GLN A 61 4.01 4.56 6.78
CA GLN A 61 3.76 3.14 6.56
C GLN A 61 3.19 2.44 7.81
N PRO A 62 3.84 2.49 8.98
CA PRO A 62 3.28 1.88 10.18
C PRO A 62 2.00 2.60 10.67
N ALA A 63 1.82 3.90 10.40
CA ALA A 63 0.60 4.62 10.76
C ALA A 63 -0.63 4.09 10.01
N ILE A 64 -0.57 3.96 8.68
CA ILE A 64 -1.67 3.41 7.88
C ILE A 64 -1.98 1.97 8.29
N MET A 65 -0.94 1.16 8.53
CA MET A 65 -1.11 -0.22 9.02
C MET A 65 -1.81 -0.24 10.37
N ALA A 66 -1.41 0.59 11.34
CA ALA A 66 -2.03 0.64 12.66
C ALA A 66 -3.52 0.98 12.58
N ILE A 67 -3.92 1.95 11.74
CA ILE A 67 -5.32 2.28 11.50
C ILE A 67 -6.08 1.11 10.85
N GLY A 68 -5.53 0.52 9.79
CA GLY A 68 -6.18 -0.61 9.11
C GLY A 68 -6.42 -1.80 10.03
N VAL A 69 -5.41 -2.16 10.84
CA VAL A 69 -5.51 -3.23 11.84
C VAL A 69 -6.51 -2.87 12.94
N SER A 70 -6.53 -1.61 13.39
CA SER A 70 -7.46 -1.13 14.42
C SER A 70 -8.91 -1.26 13.96
N ILE A 71 -9.24 -0.72 12.79
CA ILE A 71 -10.59 -0.79 12.22
C ILE A 71 -10.99 -2.25 12.01
N PHE A 72 -10.09 -3.08 11.45
CA PHE A 72 -10.36 -4.51 11.25
C PHE A 72 -10.70 -5.23 12.56
N ASN A 73 -9.95 -4.97 13.65
CA ASN A 73 -10.21 -5.58 14.95
C ASN A 73 -11.55 -5.10 15.56
N VAL A 74 -11.88 -3.82 15.41
CA VAL A 74 -13.19 -3.29 15.84
C VAL A 74 -14.32 -3.99 15.09
N LEU A 75 -14.23 -4.08 13.77
CA LEU A 75 -15.23 -4.75 12.95
C LEU A 75 -15.40 -6.22 13.32
N LYS A 76 -14.30 -6.93 13.59
CA LYS A 76 -14.31 -8.34 13.97
C LYS A 76 -14.91 -8.56 15.37
N ASN A 77 -14.59 -7.69 16.33
CA ASN A 77 -14.93 -7.92 17.75
C ASN A 77 -16.25 -7.27 18.19
N HIS A 78 -16.71 -6.22 17.49
CA HIS A 78 -17.88 -5.44 17.89
C HIS A 78 -19.00 -5.40 16.84
N PHE A 79 -18.72 -5.77 15.59
CA PHE A 79 -19.67 -5.68 14.48
C PHE A 79 -19.79 -6.97 13.67
N ASP A 80 -19.39 -8.09 14.24
CA ASP A 80 -19.53 -9.45 13.67
C ASP A 80 -19.08 -9.55 12.19
N LEU A 81 -17.95 -8.90 11.83
CA LEU A 81 -17.40 -9.01 10.50
C LEU A 81 -17.22 -10.50 10.11
N ASN A 82 -18.12 -10.97 9.26
CA ASN A 82 -18.13 -12.37 8.85
C ASN A 82 -16.98 -12.67 7.87
N LEU A 83 -15.92 -13.27 8.39
CA LEU A 83 -14.76 -13.67 7.60
C LEU A 83 -14.98 -14.97 6.80
N LYS A 84 -16.05 -15.74 7.06
CA LYS A 84 -16.32 -17.01 6.32
C LYS A 84 -16.53 -16.80 4.84
N ASN A 85 -17.06 -15.63 4.44
CA ASN A 85 -17.30 -15.27 3.06
C ASN A 85 -16.15 -14.47 2.42
N VAL A 86 -15.07 -14.22 3.19
CA VAL A 86 -13.89 -13.52 2.69
C VAL A 86 -12.93 -14.52 2.08
N LYS A 87 -12.69 -14.40 0.79
CA LYS A 87 -11.80 -15.30 0.04
C LYS A 87 -10.35 -14.82 0.09
N PHE A 88 -10.14 -13.49 -0.02
CA PHE A 88 -8.80 -12.91 -0.09
C PHE A 88 -8.67 -11.67 0.80
N PHE A 89 -7.46 -11.49 1.30
CA PHE A 89 -6.97 -10.20 1.75
C PHE A 89 -5.96 -9.67 0.73
N ALA A 90 -6.05 -8.38 0.41
CA ALA A 90 -5.12 -7.71 -0.48
C ALA A 90 -4.79 -6.31 0.06
N GLY A 91 -3.58 -5.85 -0.18
CA GLY A 91 -3.19 -4.50 0.21
C GLY A 91 -2.26 -3.89 -0.81
N HIS A 92 -2.32 -2.57 -0.96
CA HIS A 92 -1.49 -1.85 -1.90
C HIS A 92 -0.16 -1.47 -1.25
N SER A 93 0.97 -1.95 -1.75
CA SER A 93 2.31 -1.70 -1.22
C SER A 93 2.42 -2.05 0.28
N LEU A 94 2.57 -1.07 1.18
CA LEU A 94 2.54 -1.29 2.63
C LEU A 94 1.26 -2.00 3.11
N GLY A 95 0.15 -1.82 2.41
CA GLY A 95 -1.12 -2.48 2.73
C GLY A 95 -1.05 -4.01 2.68
N GLU A 96 -0.10 -4.59 1.93
CA GLU A 96 0.15 -6.04 1.94
C GLU A 96 0.62 -6.52 3.33
N TYR A 97 1.39 -5.71 4.06
CA TYR A 97 1.73 -5.99 5.46
C TYR A 97 0.49 -5.89 6.37
N THR A 98 -0.39 -4.91 6.14
CA THR A 98 -1.66 -4.83 6.87
C THR A 98 -2.51 -6.07 6.63
N ALA A 99 -2.59 -6.54 5.38
CA ALA A 99 -3.27 -7.78 5.01
C ALA A 99 -2.69 -9.00 5.74
N LEU A 100 -1.36 -9.09 5.85
CA LEU A 100 -0.66 -10.15 6.58
C LEU A 100 -0.97 -10.13 8.08
N VAL A 101 -1.03 -8.94 8.71
CA VAL A 101 -1.41 -8.81 10.13
C VAL A 101 -2.85 -9.22 10.35
N CYS A 102 -3.78 -8.70 9.55
CA CYS A 102 -5.20 -9.04 9.65
C CYS A 102 -5.48 -10.52 9.33
N GLY A 103 -4.68 -11.13 8.47
CA GLY A 103 -4.68 -12.55 8.14
C GLY A 103 -3.96 -13.44 9.18
N GLY A 104 -3.44 -12.85 10.26
CA GLY A 104 -2.75 -13.55 11.34
C GLY A 104 -1.36 -14.07 10.98
N ALA A 105 -0.79 -13.68 9.84
CA ALA A 105 0.52 -14.12 9.39
C ALA A 105 1.67 -13.39 10.07
N LEU A 106 1.45 -12.15 10.50
CA LEU A 106 2.40 -11.31 11.24
C LEU A 106 1.75 -10.77 12.51
N THR A 107 2.53 -10.59 13.56
CA THR A 107 2.10 -9.78 14.70
C THR A 107 2.20 -8.30 14.35
N ILE A 108 1.43 -7.47 15.06
CA ILE A 108 1.43 -6.02 14.83
C ILE A 108 2.80 -5.40 15.14
N GLU A 109 3.49 -5.88 16.18
CA GLU A 109 4.83 -5.43 16.56
C GLU A 109 5.83 -5.69 15.43
N ARG A 110 5.82 -6.91 14.88
CA ARG A 110 6.71 -7.27 13.76
C ARG A 110 6.43 -6.42 12.53
N ALA A 111 5.16 -6.23 12.20
CA ALA A 111 4.78 -5.41 11.05
C ALA A 111 5.13 -3.93 11.25
N ALA A 112 4.90 -3.36 12.43
CA ALA A 112 5.26 -1.98 12.75
C ALA A 112 6.77 -1.75 12.60
N TYR A 113 7.58 -2.65 13.18
CA TYR A 113 9.03 -2.61 13.03
C TYR A 113 9.46 -2.70 11.56
N LEU A 114 8.98 -3.71 10.83
CA LEU A 114 9.34 -3.91 9.41
C LEU A 114 8.93 -2.71 8.54
N LEU A 115 7.75 -2.14 8.76
CA LEU A 115 7.27 -1.00 7.98
C LEU A 115 8.02 0.30 8.29
N ASN A 116 8.43 0.51 9.53
CA ASN A 116 9.28 1.64 9.89
C ASN A 116 10.66 1.51 9.22
N GLU A 117 11.30 0.34 9.33
CA GLU A 117 12.60 0.07 8.71
C GLU A 117 12.52 0.10 7.16
N ARG A 118 11.42 -0.42 6.58
CA ARG A 118 11.14 -0.33 5.15
C ARG A 118 11.04 1.13 4.70
N GLY A 119 10.29 1.95 5.45
CA GLY A 119 10.15 3.38 5.17
C GLY A 119 11.47 4.13 5.22
N LYS A 120 12.31 3.88 6.24
CA LYS A 120 13.68 4.44 6.34
C LYS A 120 14.53 3.99 5.16
N SER A 121 14.62 2.68 4.91
CA SER A 121 15.45 2.13 3.84
C SER A 121 15.07 2.64 2.46
N MET A 122 13.78 2.77 2.17
CA MET A 122 13.29 3.32 0.90
C MET A 122 13.60 4.81 0.77
N GLN A 123 13.49 5.58 1.87
CA GLN A 123 13.81 7.01 1.87
C GLN A 123 15.32 7.25 1.65
N ASP A 124 16.16 6.40 2.24
CA ASP A 124 17.62 6.53 2.22
C ASP A 124 18.28 5.91 0.98
N SER A 125 17.50 5.19 0.14
CA SER A 125 18.02 4.52 -1.06
C SER A 125 18.50 5.48 -2.14
N VAL A 126 17.88 6.67 -2.20
CA VAL A 126 18.20 7.69 -3.21
C VAL A 126 18.36 9.04 -2.53
N PRO A 127 19.42 9.80 -2.82
CA PRO A 127 19.58 11.15 -2.29
C PRO A 127 18.36 12.02 -2.57
N PHE A 128 17.99 12.87 -1.61
CA PHE A 128 16.86 13.78 -1.77
C PHE A 128 16.92 14.57 -3.07
N GLY A 129 15.82 14.60 -3.80
CA GLY A 129 15.70 15.33 -5.07
C GLY A 129 16.33 14.65 -6.28
N LYS A 130 16.84 13.41 -6.17
CA LYS A 130 17.38 12.64 -7.31
C LYS A 130 16.36 11.71 -7.95
N GLY A 131 15.33 11.30 -7.23
CA GLY A 131 14.23 10.49 -7.73
C GLY A 131 12.91 11.24 -7.77
N ALA A 132 11.97 10.75 -8.58
CA ALA A 132 10.61 11.29 -8.67
C ALA A 132 9.62 10.21 -9.11
N MET A 133 8.34 10.49 -8.91
CA MET A 133 7.23 9.67 -9.39
C MET A 133 6.18 10.54 -10.09
N ILE A 134 5.55 9.99 -11.13
CA ILE A 134 4.50 10.65 -11.89
C ILE A 134 3.30 9.72 -12.07
N ALA A 135 2.10 10.20 -11.73
CA ALA A 135 0.85 9.53 -12.07
C ALA A 135 0.41 9.95 -13.46
N ILE A 136 0.27 8.99 -14.38
CA ILE A 136 -0.19 9.19 -15.76
C ILE A 136 -1.64 8.75 -15.84
N LEU A 137 -2.50 9.63 -16.36
CA LEU A 137 -3.94 9.43 -16.41
C LEU A 137 -4.45 9.34 -17.85
N GLY A 138 -5.41 8.44 -18.08
CA GLY A 138 -6.10 8.30 -19.36
C GLY A 138 -5.26 7.63 -20.46
N MET A 139 -4.23 6.88 -20.08
CA MET A 139 -3.43 6.06 -20.99
C MET A 139 -3.45 4.59 -20.54
N THR A 140 -3.37 3.67 -21.50
CA THR A 140 -3.20 2.24 -21.19
C THR A 140 -1.76 1.95 -20.78
N ILE A 141 -1.54 0.79 -20.15
CA ILE A 141 -0.19 0.40 -19.74
C ILE A 141 0.75 0.23 -20.95
N GLU A 142 0.23 -0.30 -22.06
CA GLU A 142 0.97 -0.52 -23.28
C GLU A 142 1.39 0.81 -23.95
N GLU A 143 0.52 1.83 -23.90
CA GLU A 143 0.85 3.18 -24.36
C GLU A 143 1.97 3.79 -23.49
N ILE A 144 1.89 3.58 -22.16
CA ILE A 144 2.89 4.10 -21.22
C ILE A 144 4.22 3.38 -21.37
N GLU A 145 4.24 2.07 -21.56
CA GLU A 145 5.46 1.30 -21.82
C GLU A 145 6.18 1.81 -23.07
N LYS A 146 5.45 2.16 -24.14
CA LYS A 146 6.05 2.78 -25.33
C LYS A 146 6.67 4.14 -25.02
N GLU A 147 6.03 4.96 -24.20
CA GLU A 147 6.58 6.26 -23.79
C GLU A 147 7.85 6.09 -22.93
N ILE A 148 7.81 5.17 -21.97
CA ILE A 148 8.94 4.88 -21.07
C ILE A 148 10.15 4.39 -21.87
N ASN A 149 9.96 3.52 -22.86
CA ASN A 149 11.04 2.96 -23.69
C ASN A 149 11.85 4.03 -24.41
N ILE A 150 11.31 5.23 -24.63
CA ILE A 150 12.05 6.35 -25.21
C ILE A 150 13.12 6.84 -24.23
N PHE A 151 12.88 6.77 -22.93
CA PHE A 151 13.71 7.35 -21.89
C PHE A 151 14.56 6.31 -21.14
N SER A 152 14.13 5.03 -21.10
CA SER A 152 14.72 4.00 -20.24
C SER A 152 16.00 3.34 -20.76
N LYS A 153 16.43 3.61 -22.02
CA LYS A 153 17.60 2.93 -22.65
C LYS A 153 18.90 3.05 -21.84
N LYS A 154 19.12 4.16 -21.13
CA LYS A 154 20.32 4.42 -20.31
C LYS A 154 19.99 4.98 -18.93
N ASN A 155 18.73 5.05 -18.57
CA ASN A 155 18.25 5.71 -17.36
C ASN A 155 17.16 4.87 -16.69
N ILE A 156 16.91 5.13 -15.44
CA ILE A 156 15.85 4.43 -14.71
C ILE A 156 14.53 5.22 -14.84
N CYS A 157 13.59 4.59 -15.54
CA CYS A 157 12.22 5.08 -15.74
C CYS A 157 11.33 3.84 -15.88
N GLU A 158 10.62 3.47 -14.82
CA GLU A 158 9.95 2.17 -14.69
C GLU A 158 8.53 2.33 -14.18
N ILE A 159 7.65 1.40 -14.54
CA ILE A 159 6.29 1.38 -13.97
C ILE A 159 6.37 0.93 -12.51
N ALA A 160 5.97 1.83 -11.62
CA ALA A 160 5.90 1.59 -10.18
C ALA A 160 4.55 0.97 -9.77
N ASN A 161 3.44 1.50 -10.30
CA ASN A 161 2.11 1.01 -9.94
C ASN A 161 1.22 0.93 -11.19
N ASP A 162 0.66 -0.24 -11.46
CA ASP A 162 -0.43 -0.46 -12.40
C ASP A 162 -1.76 -0.43 -11.62
N ASN A 163 -2.28 0.78 -11.43
CA ASN A 163 -3.38 1.02 -10.49
C ASN A 163 -4.77 0.76 -11.08
N SER A 164 -4.98 1.06 -12.36
CA SER A 164 -6.25 0.82 -13.04
C SER A 164 -6.08 0.95 -14.56
N ASN A 165 -7.13 0.66 -15.33
CA ASN A 165 -7.14 0.79 -16.80
C ASN A 165 -6.76 2.19 -17.30
N THR A 166 -6.81 3.21 -16.42
CA THR A 166 -6.60 4.63 -16.79
C THR A 166 -5.66 5.35 -15.84
N GLN A 167 -4.95 4.64 -14.97
CA GLN A 167 -4.02 5.25 -14.01
C GLN A 167 -2.83 4.32 -13.76
N VAL A 168 -1.66 4.77 -14.19
CA VAL A 168 -0.36 4.12 -13.96
C VAL A 168 0.58 5.13 -13.32
N VAL A 169 1.40 4.67 -12.38
CA VAL A 169 2.46 5.49 -11.78
C VAL A 169 3.80 5.02 -12.31
N VAL A 170 4.62 5.97 -12.75
CA VAL A 170 5.98 5.74 -13.22
C VAL A 170 6.96 6.35 -12.22
N SER A 171 8.04 5.65 -11.95
CA SER A 171 9.08 5.99 -11.00
C SER A 171 10.45 5.96 -11.66
N GLY A 172 11.37 6.81 -11.22
CA GLY A 172 12.71 6.83 -11.77
C GLY A 172 13.53 8.07 -11.38
N GLU A 173 14.59 8.32 -12.16
CA GLU A 173 15.42 9.49 -11.98
C GLU A 173 14.62 10.78 -12.22
N LYS A 174 14.77 11.76 -11.32
CA LYS A 174 13.95 12.98 -11.33
C LYS A 174 13.95 13.68 -12.69
N LYS A 175 15.13 13.91 -13.28
CA LYS A 175 15.26 14.57 -14.58
C LYS A 175 14.54 13.81 -15.71
N ILE A 176 14.58 12.49 -15.64
CA ILE A 176 13.93 11.62 -16.65
C ILE A 176 12.42 11.68 -16.50
N ILE A 177 11.91 11.62 -15.26
CA ILE A 177 10.47 11.75 -14.97
C ILE A 177 9.95 13.15 -15.38
N GLU A 178 10.73 14.21 -15.15
CA GLU A 178 10.38 15.57 -15.62
C GLU A 178 10.33 15.63 -17.17
N ASN A 179 11.30 15.05 -17.86
CA ASN A 179 11.30 14.97 -19.32
C ASN A 179 10.12 14.15 -19.87
N LEU A 180 9.79 13.04 -19.21
CA LEU A 180 8.59 12.24 -19.54
C LEU A 180 7.33 13.09 -19.39
N ASN A 181 7.20 13.86 -18.29
CA ASN A 181 6.05 14.72 -18.06
C ASN A 181 5.92 15.80 -19.15
N GLU A 182 7.02 16.42 -19.56
CA GLU A 182 7.02 17.39 -20.65
C GLU A 182 6.61 16.76 -22.00
N ASN A 183 7.12 15.56 -22.30
CA ASN A 183 6.73 14.81 -23.50
C ASN A 183 5.22 14.49 -23.49
N LEU A 184 4.68 14.06 -22.35
CA LEU A 184 3.25 13.80 -22.18
C LEU A 184 2.41 15.07 -22.41
N LYS A 185 2.85 16.23 -21.87
CA LYS A 185 2.18 17.51 -22.08
C LYS A 185 2.13 17.91 -23.57
N ARG A 186 3.25 17.73 -24.31
CA ARG A 186 3.30 17.99 -25.76
C ARG A 186 2.29 17.11 -26.53
N LYS A 187 2.06 15.89 -26.05
CA LYS A 187 1.08 14.94 -26.60
C LYS A 187 -0.35 15.16 -26.05
N LYS A 188 -0.58 16.21 -25.29
CA LYS A 188 -1.86 16.50 -24.62
C LYS A 188 -2.33 15.38 -23.67
N LYS A 189 -1.39 14.65 -23.10
CA LYS A 189 -1.65 13.59 -22.08
C LYS A 189 -1.42 14.17 -20.68
N LYS A 190 -2.13 13.63 -19.68
CA LYS A 190 -2.11 14.15 -18.32
C LYS A 190 -1.14 13.38 -17.44
N GLY A 191 -0.04 14.03 -17.03
CA GLY A 191 0.88 13.59 -16.00
C GLY A 191 0.79 14.50 -14.76
N ILE A 192 0.85 13.91 -13.58
CA ILE A 192 0.84 14.62 -12.28
C ILE A 192 2.04 14.12 -11.49
N LEU A 193 3.02 15.01 -11.25
CA LEU A 193 4.15 14.70 -10.36
C LEU A 193 3.62 14.48 -8.95
N LEU A 194 4.04 13.38 -8.32
CA LEU A 194 3.62 13.05 -6.97
C LEU A 194 4.49 13.77 -5.93
N PRO A 195 3.93 14.24 -4.82
CA PRO A 195 4.66 14.89 -3.73
C PRO A 195 5.31 13.83 -2.82
N VAL A 196 6.17 12.99 -3.40
CA VAL A 196 6.91 11.94 -2.69
C VAL A 196 8.39 12.25 -2.70
N SER A 197 9.09 11.78 -1.67
CA SER A 197 10.51 12.08 -1.44
C SER A 197 11.46 11.07 -2.07
N ALA A 198 10.95 9.92 -2.56
CA ALA A 198 11.75 8.87 -3.17
C ALA A 198 11.00 8.17 -4.31
N PRO A 199 11.73 7.58 -5.28
CA PRO A 199 11.15 6.88 -6.44
C PRO A 199 10.85 5.43 -6.09
N PHE A 200 9.72 5.18 -5.42
CA PHE A 200 9.34 3.85 -4.95
C PHE A 200 9.06 2.86 -6.10
N HIS A 201 9.20 1.57 -5.81
CA HIS A 201 8.83 0.46 -6.70
C HIS A 201 9.54 0.48 -8.06
N CYS A 202 10.82 0.79 -8.07
CA CYS A 202 11.72 0.69 -9.23
C CYS A 202 13.11 0.25 -8.80
N SER A 203 14.00 -0.01 -9.76
CA SER A 203 15.36 -0.50 -9.49
C SER A 203 16.24 0.44 -8.66
N LEU A 204 15.89 1.74 -8.54
CA LEU A 204 16.54 2.66 -7.60
C LEU A 204 16.36 2.28 -6.12
N MET A 205 15.41 1.37 -5.82
CA MET A 205 15.16 0.89 -4.46
C MET A 205 15.96 -0.38 -4.10
N THR A 206 16.90 -0.84 -4.93
CA THR A 206 17.69 -2.07 -4.70
C THR A 206 18.35 -2.07 -3.32
N LYS A 207 18.96 -0.97 -2.91
CA LYS A 207 19.57 -0.84 -1.59
C LYS A 207 18.56 -1.02 -0.45
N ALA A 208 17.32 -0.55 -0.62
CA ALA A 208 16.26 -0.77 0.37
C ALA A 208 15.87 -2.25 0.43
N ALA A 209 15.77 -2.93 -0.70
CA ALA A 209 15.47 -4.36 -0.75
C ALA A 209 16.57 -5.18 -0.04
N GLU A 210 17.84 -4.86 -0.29
CA GLU A 210 18.98 -5.49 0.39
C GLU A 210 18.94 -5.27 1.90
N ASN A 211 18.71 -4.03 2.36
CA ASN A 211 18.60 -3.69 3.78
C ASN A 211 17.43 -4.39 4.49
N MET A 212 16.35 -4.68 3.76
CA MET A 212 15.17 -5.35 4.31
C MET A 212 15.25 -6.88 4.28
N LYS A 213 16.14 -7.45 3.47
CA LYS A 213 16.23 -8.89 3.25
C LYS A 213 16.34 -9.67 4.55
N ASP A 214 17.37 -9.41 5.33
CA ASP A 214 17.61 -10.15 6.58
C ASP A 214 16.54 -9.86 7.63
N LYS A 215 16.03 -8.64 7.69
CA LYS A 215 14.94 -8.26 8.60
C LYS A 215 13.66 -9.07 8.32
N ILE A 216 13.31 -9.25 7.04
CA ILE A 216 12.14 -10.01 6.63
C ILE A 216 12.38 -11.51 6.84
N TYR A 217 13.54 -12.06 6.44
CA TYR A 217 13.82 -13.48 6.59
C TYR A 217 13.88 -13.92 8.06
N ASN A 218 14.44 -13.10 8.94
CA ASN A 218 14.55 -13.40 10.37
C ASN A 218 13.26 -13.13 11.15
N THR A 219 12.25 -12.53 10.52
CA THR A 219 10.94 -12.35 11.14
C THR A 219 10.12 -13.63 11.04
N ASN A 220 9.45 -14.00 12.14
CA ASN A 220 8.56 -15.16 12.16
C ASN A 220 7.23 -14.81 11.45
N PHE A 221 6.87 -15.59 10.45
CA PHE A 221 5.60 -15.57 9.74
C PHE A 221 4.88 -16.88 9.93
N VAL A 222 3.57 -16.86 9.95
CA VAL A 222 2.71 -18.03 9.84
C VAL A 222 1.81 -17.94 8.61
N ARG A 223 1.17 -19.04 8.23
CA ARG A 223 0.30 -19.05 7.05
C ARG A 223 -0.89 -18.10 7.23
N PRO A 224 -1.11 -17.15 6.31
CA PRO A 224 -2.25 -16.22 6.38
C PRO A 224 -3.58 -16.95 6.15
N LYS A 225 -4.63 -16.46 6.82
CA LYS A 225 -6.04 -16.85 6.60
C LYS A 225 -6.92 -15.61 6.73
N PRO A 226 -7.63 -15.21 5.67
CA PRO A 226 -7.64 -15.73 4.27
C PRO A 226 -6.30 -15.63 3.55
N ASN A 227 -6.23 -16.27 2.35
CA ASN A 227 -5.04 -16.13 1.50
C ASN A 227 -4.84 -14.66 1.12
N ILE A 228 -3.57 -14.25 0.97
CA ILE A 228 -3.24 -12.90 0.53
C ILE A 228 -2.96 -12.86 -0.97
N ILE A 229 -3.18 -11.69 -1.58
CA ILE A 229 -2.78 -11.42 -2.96
C ILE A 229 -1.47 -10.64 -2.94
N SER A 230 -0.43 -11.20 -3.57
CA SER A 230 0.87 -10.54 -3.69
C SER A 230 0.83 -9.43 -4.74
N ASN A 231 1.42 -8.28 -4.43
CA ASN A 231 1.55 -7.17 -5.36
C ASN A 231 2.46 -7.48 -6.56
N VAL A 232 3.44 -8.38 -6.39
CA VAL A 232 4.43 -8.72 -7.42
C VAL A 232 3.86 -9.69 -8.44
N THR A 233 3.17 -10.74 -7.98
CA THR A 233 2.62 -11.79 -8.86
C THR A 233 1.18 -11.52 -9.29
N ALA A 234 0.47 -10.63 -8.60
CA ALA A 234 -0.98 -10.39 -8.74
C ALA A 234 -1.82 -11.66 -8.52
N LYS A 235 -1.31 -12.63 -7.77
CA LYS A 235 -1.96 -13.92 -7.47
C LYS A 235 -1.94 -14.19 -5.98
N GLU A 236 -2.78 -15.14 -5.56
CA GLU A 236 -2.79 -15.59 -4.17
C GLU A 236 -1.49 -16.29 -3.80
N GLU A 237 -1.10 -16.11 -2.53
CA GLU A 237 0.08 -16.73 -1.97
C GLU A 237 -0.19 -17.25 -0.56
N THR A 238 0.35 -18.43 -0.27
CA THR A 238 0.22 -19.10 1.03
C THR A 238 1.53 -19.68 1.56
N ASP A 239 2.53 -19.81 0.70
CA ASP A 239 3.87 -20.28 1.10
C ASP A 239 4.62 -19.13 1.78
N ILE A 240 5.03 -19.38 3.04
CA ILE A 240 5.68 -18.38 3.89
C ILE A 240 7.01 -17.90 3.30
N ASN A 241 7.82 -18.81 2.78
CA ASN A 241 9.13 -18.44 2.24
C ASN A 241 8.97 -17.61 0.97
N LYS A 242 7.98 -17.97 0.15
CA LYS A 242 7.66 -17.22 -1.06
C LYS A 242 7.06 -15.84 -0.71
N ILE A 243 6.19 -15.75 0.30
CA ILE A 243 5.69 -14.46 0.80
C ILE A 243 6.86 -13.55 1.21
N LYS A 244 7.82 -14.06 1.99
CA LYS A 244 9.02 -13.29 2.41
C LYS A 244 9.81 -12.80 1.20
N THR A 245 10.08 -13.67 0.24
CA THR A 245 10.78 -13.30 -1.00
C THR A 245 10.02 -12.22 -1.77
N LEU A 246 8.71 -12.39 -1.95
CA LEU A 246 7.86 -11.45 -2.67
C LEU A 246 7.74 -10.08 -1.95
N LEU A 247 7.80 -10.03 -0.62
CA LEU A 247 7.84 -8.75 0.11
C LEU A 247 9.16 -8.00 -0.09
N ILE A 248 10.27 -8.71 -0.31
CA ILE A 248 11.57 -8.12 -0.66
C ILE A 248 11.51 -7.60 -2.10
N ASP A 249 11.06 -8.44 -3.03
CA ASP A 249 10.92 -8.11 -4.45
C ASP A 249 9.96 -6.93 -4.68
N GLN A 250 8.91 -6.81 -3.85
CA GLN A 250 7.92 -5.74 -3.93
C GLN A 250 8.57 -4.34 -3.82
N ILE A 251 9.69 -4.21 -3.10
CA ILE A 251 10.37 -2.92 -2.88
C ILE A 251 10.88 -2.33 -4.20
N THR A 252 11.34 -3.19 -5.11
CA THR A 252 11.88 -2.80 -6.42
C THR A 252 10.94 -3.08 -7.59
N SER A 253 9.83 -3.80 -7.33
CA SER A 253 8.93 -4.26 -8.38
C SER A 253 7.64 -3.46 -8.45
N ARG A 254 7.04 -3.46 -9.64
CA ARG A 254 5.73 -2.89 -9.91
C ARG A 254 4.65 -3.48 -9.02
N VAL A 255 3.86 -2.62 -8.39
CA VAL A 255 2.60 -3.02 -7.75
C VAL A 255 1.56 -3.29 -8.83
N ARG A 256 1.21 -4.54 -9.05
CA ARG A 256 0.29 -5.02 -10.10
C ARG A 256 -1.17 -5.00 -9.60
N TRP A 257 -1.63 -3.80 -9.16
CA TRP A 257 -2.92 -3.68 -8.47
C TRP A 257 -4.12 -3.99 -9.37
N ARG A 258 -4.12 -3.47 -10.60
CA ARG A 258 -5.17 -3.74 -11.58
C ARG A 258 -5.29 -5.23 -11.87
N GLU A 259 -4.17 -5.91 -12.04
CA GLU A 259 -4.14 -7.35 -12.28
C GLU A 259 -4.58 -8.13 -11.03
N SER A 260 -4.20 -7.68 -9.83
CA SER A 260 -4.64 -8.28 -8.56
C SER A 260 -6.17 -8.22 -8.40
N VAL A 261 -6.78 -7.09 -8.73
CA VAL A 261 -8.24 -6.94 -8.67
C VAL A 261 -8.93 -7.83 -9.71
N ASN A 262 -8.42 -7.87 -10.96
CA ASN A 262 -8.97 -8.74 -12.00
C ASN A 262 -8.85 -10.21 -11.60
N TYR A 263 -7.70 -10.65 -11.09
CA TYR A 263 -7.52 -12.01 -10.58
C TYR A 263 -8.56 -12.35 -9.51
N MET A 264 -8.78 -11.47 -8.52
CA MET A 264 -9.79 -11.71 -7.48
C MET A 264 -11.20 -11.86 -8.08
N ILE A 265 -11.55 -11.05 -9.07
CA ILE A 265 -12.83 -11.13 -9.77
C ILE A 265 -12.97 -12.46 -10.53
N GLU A 266 -11.94 -12.86 -11.27
CA GLU A 266 -11.88 -14.15 -11.97
C GLU A 266 -12.01 -15.34 -11.00
N GLN A 267 -11.54 -15.17 -9.76
CA GLN A 267 -11.70 -16.13 -8.68
C GLN A 267 -13.08 -16.06 -7.99
N GLY A 268 -14.03 -15.29 -8.52
CA GLY A 268 -15.42 -15.21 -8.05
C GLY A 268 -15.68 -14.18 -6.96
N VAL A 269 -14.77 -13.21 -6.73
CA VAL A 269 -15.03 -12.08 -5.85
C VAL A 269 -15.96 -11.09 -6.55
N THR A 270 -17.06 -10.76 -5.88
CA THR A 270 -18.08 -9.81 -6.37
C THR A 270 -18.29 -8.63 -5.41
N ASP A 271 -17.65 -8.67 -4.24
CA ASP A 271 -17.82 -7.69 -3.18
C ASP A 271 -16.42 -7.33 -2.62
N PHE A 272 -16.06 -6.05 -2.67
CA PHE A 272 -14.81 -5.51 -2.16
C PHE A 272 -15.07 -4.58 -0.99
N LEU A 273 -14.36 -4.79 0.12
CA LEU A 273 -14.43 -3.96 1.31
C LEU A 273 -13.05 -3.36 1.58
N GLU A 274 -12.89 -2.05 1.43
CA GLU A 274 -11.68 -1.34 1.83
C GLU A 274 -11.75 -0.98 3.31
N ILE A 275 -10.72 -1.34 4.08
CA ILE A 275 -10.59 -1.05 5.52
C ILE A 275 -9.32 -0.22 5.75
N GLY A 276 -9.48 0.99 6.28
CA GLY A 276 -8.37 1.88 6.57
C GLY A 276 -8.65 3.33 6.19
N PRO A 277 -7.66 4.24 6.30
CA PRO A 277 -7.89 5.65 6.04
C PRO A 277 -8.22 5.91 4.56
N GLY A 278 -9.21 6.78 4.33
CA GLY A 278 -9.63 7.20 2.98
C GLY A 278 -10.43 6.14 2.21
N LYS A 279 -10.46 6.29 0.88
CA LYS A 279 -11.22 5.43 -0.06
C LYS A 279 -10.54 5.30 -1.42
N VAL A 280 -9.21 5.26 -1.41
CA VAL A 280 -8.40 5.25 -2.63
C VAL A 280 -8.60 3.97 -3.41
N LEU A 281 -8.53 2.80 -2.75
CA LEU A 281 -8.65 1.51 -3.42
C LEU A 281 -10.06 1.27 -3.95
N SER A 282 -11.08 1.72 -3.22
CA SER A 282 -12.47 1.70 -3.68
C SER A 282 -12.64 2.46 -5.00
N GLY A 283 -12.00 3.62 -5.12
CA GLY A 283 -11.96 4.40 -6.35
C GLY A 283 -11.22 3.69 -7.50
N LEU A 284 -10.15 2.97 -7.20
CA LEU A 284 -9.39 2.18 -8.19
C LEU A 284 -10.19 0.95 -8.66
N VAL A 285 -10.78 0.18 -7.75
CA VAL A 285 -11.62 -0.98 -8.08
C VAL A 285 -12.77 -0.56 -8.98
N LYS A 286 -13.45 0.56 -8.69
CA LYS A 286 -14.53 1.09 -9.53
C LYS A 286 -14.08 1.45 -10.95
N LYS A 287 -12.82 1.90 -11.12
CA LYS A 287 -12.24 2.18 -12.44
C LYS A 287 -11.83 0.91 -13.19
N ILE A 288 -11.50 -0.17 -12.47
CA ILE A 288 -11.15 -1.47 -13.04
C ILE A 288 -12.42 -2.20 -13.47
N ASN A 289 -13.39 -2.32 -12.56
CA ASN A 289 -14.66 -3.01 -12.85
C ASN A 289 -15.82 -2.32 -12.09
N ARG A 290 -16.85 -1.88 -12.85
CA ARG A 290 -18.02 -1.19 -12.29
C ARG A 290 -19.13 -2.13 -11.81
N ASN A 291 -19.03 -3.41 -12.15
CA ASN A 291 -20.09 -4.40 -11.89
C ASN A 291 -19.91 -5.09 -10.52
N VAL A 292 -18.84 -4.81 -9.79
CA VAL A 292 -18.62 -5.35 -8.45
C VAL A 292 -19.16 -4.40 -7.38
N LYS A 293 -19.60 -4.97 -6.26
CA LYS A 293 -19.97 -4.21 -5.08
C LYS A 293 -18.71 -3.67 -4.39
N ILE A 294 -18.75 -2.42 -3.96
CA ILE A 294 -17.62 -1.77 -3.31
C ILE A 294 -18.15 -1.00 -2.10
N SER A 295 -17.51 -1.20 -0.96
CA SER A 295 -17.72 -0.44 0.27
C SER A 295 -16.38 -0.10 0.91
N ASN A 296 -16.35 0.95 1.74
CA ASN A 296 -15.17 1.29 2.51
C ASN A 296 -15.58 1.64 3.94
N ILE A 297 -14.67 1.39 4.89
CA ILE A 297 -14.81 1.77 6.29
C ILE A 297 -13.52 2.48 6.69
N ASN A 298 -13.64 3.78 6.90
CA ASN A 298 -12.57 4.66 7.37
C ASN A 298 -12.98 5.48 8.61
N SER A 299 -14.25 5.50 8.93
CA SER A 299 -14.85 6.11 10.12
C SER A 299 -15.92 5.20 10.71
N ILE A 300 -16.32 5.44 11.96
CA ILE A 300 -17.42 4.69 12.61
C ILE A 300 -18.75 4.89 11.86
N GLU A 301 -18.95 6.05 11.28
CA GLU A 301 -20.17 6.37 10.51
C GLU A 301 -20.32 5.53 9.23
N ASP A 302 -19.23 4.97 8.72
CA ASP A 302 -19.28 4.07 7.54
C ASP A 302 -19.79 2.67 7.90
N ILE A 303 -19.83 2.32 9.20
CA ILE A 303 -20.35 1.04 9.68
C ILE A 303 -21.87 1.12 9.72
N LYS A 304 -22.50 0.50 8.73
CA LYS A 304 -23.98 0.36 8.71
C LYS A 304 -24.35 -0.87 9.51
N GLU A 305 -25.29 -0.69 10.42
CA GLU A 305 -25.97 -1.76 11.14
C GLU A 305 -26.64 -2.78 10.21
#